data_45bcdb5881024d2b27731ff95130a6e0
#
_entry.id   45bcdb5881024d2b27731ff95130a6e0
#
_cell.length_a   1.000
_cell.length_b   1.000
_cell.length_c   1.000
_cell.angle_alpha   90.00
_cell.angle_beta   90.00
_cell.angle_gamma   90.00
#
_symmetry.space_group_name_H-M   'P 1'
#
loop_
_entity.id
_entity.type
_entity.pdbx_description
1 polymer ?
#
loop_
_entity_poly.entity_id
_entity_poly.type
_entity_poly.pdbx_seq_one_letter_code
_entity_poly.pdbx_strand_id
1 'polypeptide(L)'
;VKRNFLYIIAVFCVLLEYNHKGMVTMTFLKSTSVALFVGISALAFAPAAQADNSNKVKFRKSITLKVGQAAIVHGARGKCGQLPSKADLAKNKRNLDPTLKTGHIVFGKPGVRRSGSCNGWTPVYETIFVADRPGKETVKIHGDTVRITVK
;
A
#
# COMPACT_ATOMS: atom_id res chain seq x y z
N VAL A 1 21.66 7.85 -8.85
CA VAL A 1 20.52 7.03 -9.31
C VAL A 1 20.12 7.34 -10.78
N LYS A 2 20.62 8.44 -11.42
CA LYS A 2 20.25 8.84 -12.80
C LYS A 2 21.09 8.20 -13.92
N ARG A 3 22.17 7.46 -13.63
CA ARG A 3 23.09 6.93 -14.65
C ARG A 3 22.73 5.56 -15.22
N ASN A 4 21.90 4.77 -14.54
CA ASN A 4 21.59 3.40 -14.98
C ASN A 4 20.35 3.31 -15.89
N PHE A 5 19.58 4.38 -16.00
CA PHE A 5 18.38 4.40 -16.86
C PHE A 5 18.72 4.59 -18.34
N LEU A 6 19.85 5.24 -18.64
CA LEU A 6 20.30 5.47 -20.02
C LEU A 6 20.91 4.22 -20.67
N TYR A 7 21.44 3.29 -19.88
CA TYR A 7 22.04 2.05 -20.40
C TYR A 7 21.01 1.03 -20.90
N ILE A 8 19.82 1.00 -20.27
CA ILE A 8 18.75 0.07 -20.66
C ILE A 8 18.11 0.50 -21.98
N ILE A 9 18.00 1.80 -22.24
CA ILE A 9 17.43 2.32 -23.50
C ILE A 9 18.39 2.10 -24.67
N ALA A 10 19.69 2.17 -24.46
CA ALA A 10 20.67 1.95 -25.50
C ALA A 10 20.74 0.49 -25.98
N VAL A 11 20.50 -0.47 -25.09
CA VAL A 11 20.49 -1.92 -25.43
C VAL A 11 19.20 -2.30 -26.18
N PHE A 12 18.08 -1.61 -25.92
CA PHE A 12 16.82 -1.88 -26.62
C PHE A 12 16.73 -1.27 -28.01
N CYS A 13 17.46 -0.18 -28.29
CA CYS A 13 17.51 0.43 -29.63
C CYS A 13 18.37 -0.36 -30.64
N VAL A 14 19.33 -1.16 -30.17
CA VAL A 14 20.19 -1.96 -31.06
C VAL A 14 19.50 -3.23 -31.59
N LEU A 15 18.40 -3.63 -30.96
CA LEU A 15 17.65 -4.86 -31.34
C LEU A 15 16.44 -4.58 -32.26
N LEU A 16 16.19 -3.35 -32.67
CA LEU A 16 15.06 -2.96 -33.53
C LEU A 16 15.47 -2.39 -34.91
N GLU A 17 16.72 -2.56 -35.36
CA GLU A 17 17.02 -2.44 -36.79
C GLU A 17 16.56 -3.72 -37.52
N TYR A 18 15.26 -3.86 -37.66
CA TYR A 18 14.64 -4.85 -38.52
C TYR A 18 14.78 -4.41 -39.97
N ASN A 19 15.75 -5.02 -40.63
CA ASN A 19 16.09 -4.78 -42.02
C ASN A 19 14.96 -5.18 -42.99
N HIS A 20 14.41 -4.20 -43.66
CA HIS A 20 13.32 -4.32 -44.63
C HIS A 20 13.88 -4.72 -46.01
N LYS A 21 14.59 -5.83 -46.10
CA LYS A 21 14.83 -6.52 -47.42
C LYS A 21 15.01 -8.00 -47.12
N GLY A 22 14.01 -8.77 -47.53
CA GLY A 22 14.03 -10.23 -47.44
C GLY A 22 15.14 -10.85 -48.31
N MET A 23 16.09 -11.47 -47.68
CA MET A 23 16.81 -12.64 -48.16
C MET A 23 17.58 -13.25 -46.99
N VAL A 24 17.12 -14.41 -46.54
CA VAL A 24 17.76 -15.20 -45.50
C VAL A 24 18.93 -15.94 -46.11
N THR A 25 20.14 -15.50 -45.88
CA THR A 25 21.34 -16.33 -46.09
C THR A 25 21.90 -16.70 -44.72
N MET A 26 21.68 -17.97 -44.33
CA MET A 26 22.29 -18.56 -43.15
C MET A 26 23.77 -18.81 -43.44
N THR A 27 24.65 -17.99 -42.91
CA THR A 27 26.07 -18.31 -42.80
C THR A 27 26.34 -18.78 -41.34
N PHE A 28 26.54 -20.09 -41.21
CA PHE A 28 27.02 -20.67 -39.96
C PHE A 28 28.49 -20.28 -39.73
N LEU A 29 28.73 -19.29 -38.88
CA LEU A 29 30.04 -19.08 -38.28
C LEU A 29 30.11 -19.86 -36.96
N LYS A 30 30.90 -20.95 -36.97
CA LYS A 30 31.34 -21.64 -35.77
C LYS A 30 32.23 -20.67 -34.97
N SER A 31 31.68 -20.11 -33.90
CA SER A 31 32.46 -19.44 -32.87
C SER A 31 32.03 -20.04 -31.51
N THR A 32 32.85 -20.95 -31.03
CA THR A 32 32.83 -21.51 -29.70
C THR A 32 33.30 -20.44 -28.70
N SER A 33 32.39 -19.63 -28.20
CA SER A 33 32.63 -18.79 -27.04
C SER A 33 31.65 -19.21 -25.97
N VAL A 34 32.12 -20.06 -25.04
CA VAL A 34 31.44 -20.39 -23.80
C VAL A 34 31.47 -19.14 -22.95
N ALA A 35 30.45 -18.29 -23.07
CA ALA A 35 30.22 -17.20 -22.15
C ALA A 35 29.46 -17.77 -20.94
N LEU A 36 30.20 -17.97 -19.85
CA LEU A 36 29.65 -18.32 -18.54
C LEU A 36 28.83 -17.13 -18.02
N PHE A 37 27.53 -17.10 -18.32
CA PHE A 37 26.63 -16.14 -17.73
C PHE A 37 26.37 -16.52 -16.27
N VAL A 38 27.19 -15.99 -15.36
CA VAL A 38 26.86 -15.96 -13.95
C VAL A 38 25.69 -14.96 -13.80
N GLY A 39 24.47 -15.52 -13.86
CA GLY A 39 23.24 -14.75 -13.59
C GLY A 39 23.20 -14.38 -12.12
N ILE A 40 23.67 -13.18 -11.77
CA ILE A 40 23.40 -12.56 -10.49
C ILE A 40 21.92 -12.18 -10.50
N SER A 41 21.07 -13.11 -10.01
CA SER A 41 19.67 -12.79 -9.69
C SER A 41 19.69 -11.81 -8.52
N ALA A 42 19.65 -10.51 -8.82
CA ALA A 42 19.39 -9.46 -7.85
C ALA A 42 17.96 -9.68 -7.35
N LEU A 43 17.82 -10.44 -6.25
CA LEU A 43 16.59 -10.46 -5.47
C LEU A 43 16.36 -9.03 -4.99
N ALA A 44 15.49 -8.31 -5.67
CA ALA A 44 15.00 -7.02 -5.23
C ALA A 44 14.19 -7.25 -3.95
N PHE A 45 14.86 -7.19 -2.80
CA PHE A 45 14.17 -7.07 -1.53
C PHE A 45 13.42 -5.75 -1.56
N ALA A 46 12.11 -5.80 -1.83
CA ALA A 46 11.25 -4.67 -1.59
C ALA A 46 11.35 -4.32 -0.10
N PRO A 47 11.73 -3.09 0.27
CA PRO A 47 11.79 -2.71 1.68
C PRO A 47 10.41 -2.95 2.29
N ALA A 48 10.34 -3.79 3.32
CA ALA A 48 9.13 -3.94 4.11
C ALA A 48 8.78 -2.55 4.64
N ALA A 49 7.56 -2.08 4.36
CA ALA A 49 7.08 -0.79 4.87
C ALA A 49 7.12 -0.87 6.40
N GLN A 50 8.13 -0.28 7.01
CA GLN A 50 8.25 -0.19 8.45
C GLN A 50 7.24 0.85 8.95
N ALA A 51 6.48 0.50 9.98
CA ALA A 51 5.62 1.46 10.64
C ALA A 51 6.48 2.54 11.31
N ASP A 52 6.16 3.79 11.01
CA ASP A 52 6.79 4.93 11.67
C ASP A 52 6.37 4.96 13.14
N ASN A 53 7.27 4.60 14.04
CA ASN A 53 7.02 4.61 15.48
C ASN A 53 6.76 6.01 16.05
N SER A 54 7.07 7.08 15.31
CA SER A 54 6.75 8.46 15.70
C SER A 54 5.26 8.77 15.51
N ASN A 55 4.57 8.10 14.57
CA ASN A 55 3.15 8.29 14.32
C ASN A 55 2.30 7.42 15.24
N LYS A 56 1.92 7.97 16.39
CA LYS A 56 1.04 7.29 17.37
C LYS A 56 -0.43 7.52 17.01
N VAL A 57 -1.07 6.49 16.46
CA VAL A 57 -2.48 6.51 16.09
C VAL A 57 -3.35 6.33 17.34
N LYS A 58 -4.12 7.37 17.68
CA LYS A 58 -5.02 7.36 18.83
C LYS A 58 -6.42 6.89 18.43
N PHE A 59 -7.05 6.04 19.24
CA PHE A 59 -8.46 5.73 19.13
C PHE A 59 -9.31 6.92 19.62
N ARG A 60 -10.34 7.27 18.86
CA ARG A 60 -11.33 8.29 19.23
C ARG A 60 -12.70 7.65 19.40
N LYS A 61 -13.19 7.67 20.64
CA LYS A 61 -14.51 7.13 20.99
C LYS A 61 -15.67 7.95 20.42
N SER A 62 -15.43 9.24 20.18
CA SER A 62 -16.40 10.15 19.56
C SER A 62 -15.72 11.21 18.73
N ILE A 63 -16.36 11.60 17.62
CA ILE A 63 -15.94 12.69 16.74
C ILE A 63 -17.13 13.55 16.36
N THR A 64 -16.86 14.85 16.14
CA THR A 64 -17.82 15.79 15.53
C THR A 64 -17.11 16.47 14.37
N LEU A 65 -17.70 16.40 13.18
CA LEU A 65 -17.15 16.92 11.93
C LEU A 65 -18.20 17.75 11.21
N LYS A 66 -17.74 18.59 10.29
CA LYS A 66 -18.59 19.20 9.25
C LYS A 66 -18.49 18.31 8.00
N VAL A 67 -19.50 18.38 7.12
CA VAL A 67 -19.46 17.72 5.80
C VAL A 67 -18.17 18.13 5.06
N GLY A 68 -17.51 17.19 4.43
CA GLY A 68 -16.21 17.35 3.75
C GLY A 68 -14.99 17.28 4.67
N GLN A 69 -15.15 17.24 5.99
CA GLN A 69 -14.03 17.07 6.91
C GLN A 69 -13.70 15.59 7.13
N ALA A 70 -12.45 15.32 7.48
CA ALA A 70 -11.97 13.99 7.81
C ALA A 70 -11.24 13.98 9.16
N ALA A 71 -11.31 12.85 9.87
CA ALA A 71 -10.57 12.65 11.11
C ALA A 71 -10.10 11.20 11.28
N ILE A 72 -8.91 11.03 11.84
CA ILE A 72 -8.41 9.73 12.28
C ILE A 72 -9.27 9.26 13.46
N VAL A 73 -9.90 8.10 13.33
CA VAL A 73 -10.79 7.53 14.36
C VAL A 73 -10.19 6.29 15.01
N HIS A 74 -9.37 5.56 14.28
CA HIS A 74 -8.83 4.27 14.72
C HIS A 74 -7.54 3.91 13.98
N GLY A 75 -6.93 2.78 14.33
CA GLY A 75 -5.83 2.16 13.60
C GLY A 75 -6.20 0.74 13.16
N ALA A 76 -6.21 0.51 11.85
CA ALA A 76 -6.38 -0.83 11.27
C ALA A 76 -5.11 -1.65 11.48
N ARG A 77 -5.22 -2.79 12.19
CA ARG A 77 -4.09 -3.68 12.44
C ARG A 77 -4.21 -4.98 11.66
N GLY A 78 -3.06 -5.58 11.37
CA GLY A 78 -2.95 -6.97 10.94
C GLY A 78 -2.72 -7.92 12.11
N LYS A 79 -1.91 -8.95 11.90
CA LYS A 79 -1.37 -9.78 12.99
C LYS A 79 -0.45 -8.94 13.86
N CYS A 80 -0.21 -9.37 15.11
CA CYS A 80 0.68 -8.65 16.03
C CYS A 80 2.07 -8.47 15.40
N GLY A 81 2.60 -7.26 15.45
CA GLY A 81 3.90 -6.89 14.88
C GLY A 81 3.90 -6.67 13.35
N GLN A 82 2.78 -6.82 12.65
CA GLN A 82 2.71 -6.67 11.20
C GLN A 82 1.65 -5.66 10.77
N LEU A 83 1.95 -4.87 9.75
CA LEU A 83 0.95 -4.06 9.06
C LEU A 83 -0.03 -4.98 8.32
N PRO A 84 -1.33 -4.61 8.25
CA PRO A 84 -2.27 -5.30 7.37
C PRO A 84 -1.88 -5.17 5.92
N SER A 85 -2.12 -6.21 5.13
CA SER A 85 -1.90 -6.17 3.69
C SER A 85 -2.89 -5.22 2.99
N LYS A 86 -2.59 -4.83 1.76
CA LYS A 86 -3.53 -4.04 0.94
C LYS A 86 -4.86 -4.78 0.73
N ALA A 87 -4.82 -6.11 0.62
CA ALA A 87 -6.02 -6.94 0.49
C ALA A 87 -6.86 -6.92 1.77
N ASP A 88 -6.23 -6.97 2.95
CA ASP A 88 -6.93 -6.85 4.24
C ASP A 88 -7.57 -5.47 4.40
N LEU A 89 -6.87 -4.41 4.03
CA LEU A 89 -7.41 -3.05 4.06
C LEU A 89 -8.62 -2.91 3.13
N ALA A 90 -8.53 -3.43 1.90
CA ALA A 90 -9.65 -3.42 0.96
C ALA A 90 -10.85 -4.23 1.47
N LYS A 91 -10.60 -5.39 2.11
CA LYS A 91 -11.65 -6.19 2.77
C LYS A 91 -12.30 -5.42 3.93
N ASN A 92 -11.47 -4.80 4.78
CA ASN A 92 -11.96 -3.98 5.89
C ASN A 92 -12.84 -2.82 5.40
N LYS A 93 -12.42 -2.12 4.35
CA LYS A 93 -13.20 -1.04 3.74
C LYS A 93 -14.55 -1.55 3.23
N ARG A 94 -14.57 -2.63 2.45
CA ARG A 94 -15.82 -3.23 1.94
C ARG A 94 -16.79 -3.64 3.05
N ASN A 95 -16.27 -4.05 4.20
CA ASN A 95 -17.11 -4.46 5.34
C ASN A 95 -17.59 -3.26 6.16
N LEU A 96 -16.82 -2.18 6.26
CA LEU A 96 -17.14 -1.02 7.08
C LEU A 96 -18.03 -0.01 6.35
N ASP A 97 -17.72 0.33 5.11
CA ASP A 97 -18.44 1.38 4.37
C ASP A 97 -19.96 1.16 4.31
N PRO A 98 -20.49 -0.07 4.08
CA PRO A 98 -21.94 -0.28 4.08
C PRO A 98 -22.61 -0.06 5.44
N THR A 99 -21.84 -0.08 6.53
CA THR A 99 -22.39 0.15 7.90
C THR A 99 -22.42 1.63 8.26
N LEU A 100 -21.81 2.50 7.45
CA LEU A 100 -21.71 3.93 7.67
C LEU A 100 -22.85 4.68 6.97
N LYS A 101 -23.52 5.55 7.69
CA LYS A 101 -24.64 6.35 7.18
C LYS A 101 -24.24 7.78 6.81
N THR A 102 -23.22 8.32 7.47
CA THR A 102 -22.85 9.75 7.37
C THR A 102 -21.52 9.99 6.66
N GLY A 103 -20.86 8.93 6.19
CA GLY A 103 -19.57 9.04 5.51
C GLY A 103 -19.00 7.70 5.07
N HIS A 104 -17.70 7.68 4.83
CA HIS A 104 -16.96 6.47 4.44
C HIS A 104 -15.58 6.42 5.10
N ILE A 105 -14.89 5.28 4.98
CA ILE A 105 -13.54 5.08 5.52
C ILE A 105 -12.50 5.16 4.42
N VAL A 106 -11.38 5.83 4.73
CA VAL A 106 -10.12 5.73 3.99
C VAL A 106 -8.99 5.32 4.93
N PHE A 107 -7.95 4.71 4.38
CA PHE A 107 -6.76 4.37 5.15
C PHE A 107 -5.65 5.38 4.84
N GLY A 108 -5.04 5.91 5.91
CA GLY A 108 -3.98 6.91 5.83
C GLY A 108 -2.58 6.31 5.95
N LYS A 109 -1.70 7.02 6.64
CA LYS A 109 -0.30 6.63 6.81
C LYS A 109 -0.12 5.45 7.78
N PRO A 110 0.98 4.69 7.65
CA PRO A 110 1.36 3.73 8.68
C PRO A 110 1.77 4.45 9.97
N GLY A 111 1.52 3.80 11.09
CA GLY A 111 1.87 4.27 12.42
C GLY A 111 1.84 3.14 13.42
N VAL A 112 1.82 3.46 14.71
CA VAL A 112 1.73 2.47 15.79
C VAL A 112 0.59 2.80 16.74
N ARG A 113 -0.01 1.75 17.29
CA ARG A 113 -1.07 1.85 18.30
C ARG A 113 -0.81 0.85 19.42
N ARG A 114 -1.12 1.22 20.67
CA ARG A 114 -1.13 0.27 21.77
C ARG A 114 -2.31 -0.67 21.64
N SER A 115 -2.06 -1.97 21.74
CA SER A 115 -3.06 -3.02 21.63
C SER A 115 -2.93 -4.00 22.79
N GLY A 116 -4.00 -4.17 23.55
CA GLY A 116 -4.03 -5.14 24.65
C GLY A 116 -3.85 -6.58 24.17
N SER A 117 -4.47 -6.95 23.06
CA SER A 117 -4.36 -8.30 22.49
C SER A 117 -2.99 -8.61 21.84
N CYS A 118 -2.16 -7.59 21.58
CA CYS A 118 -0.78 -7.76 21.11
C CYS A 118 0.26 -7.47 22.20
N ASN A 119 -0.22 -7.23 23.42
CA ASN A 119 0.62 -6.97 24.60
C ASN A 119 1.62 -5.81 24.45
N GLY A 120 1.26 -4.77 23.66
CA GLY A 120 2.14 -3.64 23.44
C GLY A 120 1.79 -2.80 22.20
N TRP A 121 2.81 -2.12 21.69
CA TRP A 121 2.67 -1.34 20.46
C TRP A 121 2.66 -2.27 19.24
N THR A 122 1.73 -2.03 18.33
CA THR A 122 1.62 -2.80 17.09
C THR A 122 1.49 -1.86 15.89
N PRO A 123 2.07 -2.22 14.73
CA PRO A 123 1.91 -1.48 13.50
C PRO A 123 0.45 -1.43 13.05
N VAL A 124 0.01 -0.26 12.57
CA VAL A 124 -1.35 -0.03 12.07
C VAL A 124 -1.33 0.93 10.88
N TYR A 125 -2.38 0.90 10.05
CA TYR A 125 -2.70 2.03 9.20
C TYR A 125 -3.75 2.90 9.87
N GLU A 126 -3.62 4.22 9.73
CA GLU A 126 -4.67 5.15 10.16
C GLU A 126 -5.99 4.78 9.49
N THR A 127 -7.06 4.68 10.28
CA THR A 127 -8.43 4.59 9.80
C THR A 127 -9.05 5.98 9.94
N ILE A 128 -9.32 6.60 8.81
CA ILE A 128 -9.82 7.96 8.69
C ILE A 128 -11.27 7.89 8.27
N PHE A 129 -12.16 8.52 9.04
CA PHE A 129 -13.54 8.74 8.65
C PHE A 129 -13.64 10.04 7.87
N VAL A 130 -14.28 10.02 6.71
CA VAL A 130 -14.59 11.17 5.86
C VAL A 130 -16.08 11.43 5.95
N ALA A 131 -16.47 12.64 6.30
CA ALA A 131 -17.87 13.05 6.49
C ALA A 131 -18.50 13.47 5.15
N ASP A 132 -19.50 12.73 4.67
CA ASP A 132 -20.15 12.97 3.37
C ASP A 132 -21.49 13.70 3.51
N ARG A 133 -22.22 13.48 4.60
CA ARG A 133 -23.56 14.05 4.83
C ARG A 133 -23.86 14.23 6.31
N PRO A 134 -24.75 15.21 6.67
CA PRO A 134 -25.10 15.44 8.06
C PRO A 134 -25.81 14.24 8.69
N GLY A 135 -25.63 14.07 9.98
CA GLY A 135 -26.30 13.04 10.76
C GLY A 135 -25.53 12.61 12.00
N LYS A 136 -26.12 11.65 12.72
CA LYS A 136 -25.52 11.04 13.91
C LYS A 136 -25.59 9.53 13.77
N GLU A 137 -24.50 8.85 14.11
CA GLU A 137 -24.46 7.40 14.11
C GLU A 137 -23.51 6.86 15.19
N THR A 138 -23.74 5.61 15.53
CA THR A 138 -22.83 4.84 16.39
C THR A 138 -22.48 3.56 15.65
N VAL A 139 -21.20 3.36 15.40
CA VAL A 139 -20.71 2.27 14.54
C VAL A 139 -19.54 1.55 15.23
N LYS A 140 -19.37 0.26 14.93
CA LYS A 140 -18.19 -0.50 15.36
C LYS A 140 -17.10 -0.43 14.29
N ILE A 141 -15.97 0.20 14.62
CA ILE A 141 -14.78 0.28 13.75
C ILE A 141 -13.69 -0.59 14.37
N HIS A 142 -13.28 -1.65 13.67
CA HIS A 142 -12.30 -2.64 14.16
C HIS A 142 -12.59 -3.22 15.56
N GLY A 143 -13.88 -3.39 15.88
CA GLY A 143 -14.34 -3.93 17.17
C GLY A 143 -14.64 -2.88 18.24
N ASP A 144 -14.16 -1.67 18.11
CA ASP A 144 -14.38 -0.57 19.04
C ASP A 144 -15.56 0.31 18.61
N THR A 145 -16.38 0.76 19.56
CA THR A 145 -17.56 1.60 19.29
C THR A 145 -17.14 3.06 19.15
N VAL A 146 -17.51 3.68 18.03
CA VAL A 146 -17.28 5.10 17.71
C VAL A 146 -18.63 5.80 17.54
N ARG A 147 -18.81 6.96 18.20
CA ARG A 147 -19.94 7.87 17.99
C ARG A 147 -19.51 8.97 17.02
N ILE A 148 -20.28 9.14 15.96
CA ILE A 148 -20.00 10.11 14.90
C ILE A 148 -21.14 11.11 14.84
N THR A 149 -20.82 12.39 14.83
CA THR A 149 -21.76 13.48 14.56
C THR A 149 -21.22 14.31 13.41
N VAL A 150 -21.99 14.41 12.33
CA VAL A 150 -21.68 15.27 11.18
C VAL A 150 -22.70 16.41 11.15
N LYS A 151 -22.21 17.66 11.07
CA LYS A 151 -23.01 18.91 11.04
C LYS A 151 -22.95 19.56 9.67
#